data_4244e0f56ecca36c890e935d5ea385d9
#
_entry.id   4244e0f56ecca36c890e935d5ea385d9
#
_cell.length_a   1.000
_cell.length_b   1.000
_cell.length_c   1.000
_cell.angle_alpha   90.00
_cell.angle_beta   90.00
_cell.angle_gamma   90.00
#
_symmetry.space_group_name_H-M   'P 1'
#
loop_
_entity.id
_entity.type
_entity.pdbx_description
1 polymer ?
#
loop_
_entity_poly.entity_id
_entity_poly.type
_entity_poly.pdbx_seq_one_letter_code
_entity_poly.pdbx_strand_id
1 'polypeptide(L)'
;MELLVVIAIIGILTSIVTVALGSAKQKSRDGRRTADIKLIQLALGLYYSDNGMYPVNIYAAAGAAPAGGLAPNYLPIVPIDPSRGTCSLGNEAGCYLYTAYFPIAAGGDGGCNATTKAPVMYHIGAALEDTANQGLVTPGGDIDAAYSYFSSTYSACTTGNYGKFNGNALNCASNDTAASPDNCYDLRP
;
A
#
# COMPACT_ATOMS: atom_id res chain seq x y z
N MET A 1 29.75 47.10 -7.37
CA MET A 1 30.45 45.88 -6.95
C MET A 1 29.67 45.10 -5.89
N GLU A 2 29.10 45.81 -4.91
CA GLU A 2 28.37 45.23 -3.78
C GLU A 2 27.12 44.44 -4.16
N LEU A 3 26.35 44.88 -5.18
CA LEU A 3 25.15 44.15 -5.62
C LEU A 3 25.47 42.78 -6.22
N LEU A 4 26.60 42.66 -6.96
CA LEU A 4 27.01 41.41 -7.58
C LEU A 4 27.38 40.33 -6.57
N VAL A 5 27.97 40.72 -5.44
CA VAL A 5 28.34 39.79 -4.35
C VAL A 5 27.07 39.25 -3.68
N VAL A 6 26.07 40.12 -3.45
CA VAL A 6 24.80 39.71 -2.82
C VAL A 6 24.06 38.68 -3.68
N ILE A 7 23.91 38.92 -4.99
CA ILE A 7 23.22 37.96 -5.87
C ILE A 7 23.99 36.66 -6.00
N ALA A 8 25.35 36.69 -6.00
CA ALA A 8 26.15 35.48 -6.00
C ALA A 8 25.92 34.63 -4.75
N ILE A 9 25.86 35.23 -3.55
CA ILE A 9 25.60 34.53 -2.30
C ILE A 9 24.20 33.92 -2.30
N ILE A 10 23.18 34.71 -2.72
CA ILE A 10 21.79 34.20 -2.81
C ILE A 10 21.72 33.04 -3.79
N GLY A 11 22.40 33.11 -4.94
CA GLY A 11 22.46 32.02 -5.93
C GLY A 11 23.01 30.72 -5.34
N ILE A 12 24.11 30.80 -4.59
CA ILE A 12 24.72 29.64 -3.94
C ILE A 12 23.79 29.06 -2.86
N LEU A 13 23.24 29.91 -2.00
CA LEU A 13 22.30 29.45 -0.95
C LEU A 13 21.05 28.79 -1.51
N THR A 14 20.46 29.37 -2.56
CA THR A 14 19.28 28.84 -3.23
C THR A 14 19.55 27.46 -3.84
N SER A 15 20.73 27.25 -4.42
CA SER A 15 21.08 25.95 -5.02
C SER A 15 21.14 24.83 -3.97
N ILE A 16 21.69 25.07 -2.79
CA ILE A 16 21.78 24.10 -1.70
C ILE A 16 20.38 23.78 -1.15
N VAL A 17 19.56 24.80 -0.93
CA VAL A 17 18.19 24.64 -0.41
C VAL A 17 17.31 23.82 -1.34
N THR A 18 17.43 24.01 -2.66
CA THR A 18 16.60 23.30 -3.63
C THR A 18 16.84 21.76 -3.60
N VAL A 19 18.07 21.32 -3.41
CA VAL A 19 18.41 19.89 -3.30
C VAL A 19 17.84 19.29 -2.01
N ALA A 20 17.98 20.00 -0.89
CA ALA A 20 17.46 19.55 0.41
C ALA A 20 15.92 19.43 0.42
N LEU A 21 15.21 20.31 -0.28
CA LEU A 21 13.75 20.27 -0.39
C LEU A 21 13.23 19.03 -1.14
N GLY A 22 13.96 18.52 -2.11
CA GLY A 22 13.60 17.30 -2.85
C GLY A 22 13.48 16.10 -1.92
N SER A 23 14.53 15.82 -1.17
CA SER A 23 14.58 14.71 -0.19
C SER A 23 13.53 14.88 0.93
N ALA A 24 13.34 16.11 1.44
CA ALA A 24 12.33 16.37 2.46
C ALA A 24 10.90 16.07 1.97
N LYS A 25 10.59 16.40 0.71
CA LYS A 25 9.29 16.08 0.09
C LYS A 25 9.06 14.58 -0.05
N GLN A 26 10.09 13.81 -0.45
CA GLN A 26 10.01 12.34 -0.52
C GLN A 26 9.69 11.75 0.85
N LYS A 27 10.47 12.10 1.88
CA LYS A 27 10.24 11.64 3.26
C LYS A 27 8.85 12.00 3.78
N SER A 28 8.36 13.19 3.46
CA SER A 28 7.01 13.62 3.83
C SER A 28 5.93 12.76 3.19
N ARG A 29 6.08 12.42 1.89
CA ARG A 29 5.13 11.54 1.20
C ARG A 29 5.19 10.10 1.74
N ASP A 30 6.37 9.59 2.04
CA ASP A 30 6.53 8.25 2.63
C ASP A 30 5.94 8.18 4.04
N GLY A 31 6.14 9.22 4.86
CA GLY A 31 5.47 9.32 6.14
C GLY A 31 3.94 9.33 6.03
N ARG A 32 3.39 9.98 4.99
CA ARG A 32 1.96 9.92 4.71
C ARG A 32 1.52 8.53 4.26
N ARG A 33 2.26 7.85 3.38
CA ARG A 33 1.95 6.48 2.95
C ARG A 33 1.85 5.53 4.13
N THR A 34 2.84 5.55 5.04
CA THR A 34 2.82 4.69 6.23
C THR A 34 1.65 5.00 7.16
N ALA A 35 1.30 6.27 7.33
CA ALA A 35 0.12 6.66 8.11
C ALA A 35 -1.18 6.19 7.45
N ASP A 36 -1.31 6.35 6.14
CA ASP A 36 -2.48 5.92 5.37
C ASP A 36 -2.66 4.38 5.43
N ILE A 37 -1.58 3.60 5.29
CA ILE A 37 -1.61 2.14 5.41
C ILE A 37 -2.08 1.71 6.81
N LYS A 38 -1.59 2.34 7.88
CA LYS A 38 -2.04 2.06 9.25
C LYS A 38 -3.52 2.43 9.48
N LEU A 39 -3.97 3.52 8.88
CA LEU A 39 -5.38 3.91 8.93
C LEU A 39 -6.28 2.89 8.23
N ILE A 40 -5.86 2.41 7.05
CA ILE A 40 -6.58 1.35 6.32
C ILE A 40 -6.56 0.05 7.14
N GLN A 41 -5.45 -0.31 7.76
CA GLN A 41 -5.35 -1.49 8.62
C GLN A 41 -6.36 -1.44 9.78
N LEU A 42 -6.50 -0.29 10.43
CA LEU A 42 -7.51 -0.10 11.49
C LEU A 42 -8.93 -0.29 10.95
N ALA A 43 -9.24 0.30 9.81
CA ALA A 43 -10.54 0.16 9.15
C ALA A 43 -10.83 -1.28 8.73
N LEU A 44 -9.82 -2.02 8.26
CA LEU A 44 -9.93 -3.46 7.95
C LEU A 44 -10.26 -4.28 9.19
N GLY A 45 -9.66 -3.95 10.35
CA GLY A 45 -9.99 -4.60 11.62
C GLY A 45 -11.45 -4.38 12.04
N LEU A 46 -11.96 -3.16 11.90
CA LEU A 46 -13.36 -2.83 12.16
C LEU A 46 -14.30 -3.55 11.18
N TYR A 47 -13.96 -3.53 9.90
CA TYR A 47 -14.70 -4.24 8.86
C TYR A 47 -14.80 -5.74 9.17
N TYR A 48 -13.68 -6.37 9.57
CA TYR A 48 -13.65 -7.79 9.94
C TYR A 48 -14.51 -8.09 11.17
N SER A 49 -14.49 -7.21 12.17
CA SER A 49 -15.31 -7.35 13.37
C SER A 49 -16.81 -7.41 13.05
N ASP A 50 -17.26 -6.61 12.07
CA ASP A 50 -18.67 -6.53 11.72
C ASP A 50 -19.11 -7.60 10.71
N ASN A 51 -18.21 -7.99 9.79
CA ASN A 51 -18.55 -8.86 8.66
C ASN A 51 -18.00 -10.29 8.78
N GLY A 52 -17.07 -10.56 9.71
CA GLY A 52 -16.40 -11.86 9.86
C GLY A 52 -15.44 -12.21 8.72
N MET A 53 -15.17 -11.28 7.83
CA MET A 53 -14.26 -11.42 6.67
C MET A 53 -13.66 -10.09 6.27
N TYR A 54 -12.58 -10.09 5.50
CA TYR A 54 -12.03 -8.87 4.91
C TYR A 54 -12.70 -8.51 3.58
N PRO A 55 -12.73 -7.23 3.17
CA PRO A 55 -13.25 -6.85 1.86
C PRO A 55 -12.36 -7.40 0.75
N VAL A 56 -12.96 -7.79 -0.37
CA VAL A 56 -12.20 -8.24 -1.55
C VAL A 56 -11.45 -7.06 -2.20
N ASN A 57 -12.04 -5.88 -2.11
CA ASN A 57 -11.48 -4.64 -2.66
C ASN A 57 -11.79 -3.48 -1.71
N ILE A 58 -10.75 -2.84 -1.17
CA ILE A 58 -10.90 -1.72 -0.25
C ILE A 58 -11.48 -0.46 -0.88
N TYR A 59 -11.33 -0.28 -2.21
CA TYR A 59 -11.82 0.86 -2.98
C TYR A 59 -13.19 0.60 -3.65
N ALA A 60 -13.81 -0.55 -3.43
CA ALA A 60 -15.14 -0.84 -3.95
C ALA A 60 -16.19 0.09 -3.33
N ALA A 61 -17.28 0.31 -4.06
CA ALA A 61 -18.43 1.04 -3.52
C ALA A 61 -19.06 0.25 -2.36
N ALA A 62 -19.65 0.96 -1.40
CA ALA A 62 -20.41 0.35 -0.32
C ALA A 62 -21.50 -0.57 -0.88
N GLY A 63 -21.60 -1.79 -0.35
CA GLY A 63 -22.59 -2.78 -0.81
C GLY A 63 -22.26 -3.50 -2.12
N ALA A 64 -21.08 -3.27 -2.71
CA ALA A 64 -20.63 -4.06 -3.86
C ALA A 64 -20.40 -5.53 -3.45
N ALA A 65 -20.96 -6.47 -4.23
CA ALA A 65 -20.73 -7.90 -4.00
C ALA A 65 -19.31 -8.31 -4.46
N PRO A 66 -18.64 -9.27 -3.78
CA PRO A 66 -19.13 -10.11 -2.69
C PRO A 66 -19.01 -9.46 -1.29
N ALA A 67 -18.29 -8.37 -1.15
CA ALA A 67 -18.18 -7.59 0.07
C ALA A 67 -17.77 -6.16 -0.32
N GLY A 68 -18.54 -5.16 0.08
CA GLY A 68 -18.28 -3.75 -0.23
C GLY A 68 -16.93 -3.26 0.29
N GLY A 69 -16.47 -2.10 -0.20
CA GLY A 69 -15.24 -1.47 0.24
C GLY A 69 -15.34 -0.84 1.64
N LEU A 70 -14.27 -0.14 2.03
CA LEU A 70 -14.18 0.48 3.35
C LEU A 70 -14.96 1.80 3.45
N ALA A 71 -15.15 2.50 2.35
CA ALA A 71 -15.89 3.77 2.35
C ALA A 71 -17.37 3.53 2.05
N PRO A 72 -18.29 4.34 2.59
CA PRO A 72 -18.08 5.37 3.62
C PRO A 72 -18.16 4.85 5.06
N ASN A 73 -18.44 3.56 5.29
CA ASN A 73 -18.86 3.03 6.60
C ASN A 73 -17.72 3.00 7.62
N TYR A 74 -16.51 2.64 7.21
CA TYR A 74 -15.34 2.49 8.08
C TYR A 74 -14.33 3.62 7.90
N LEU A 75 -14.30 4.22 6.72
CA LEU A 75 -13.55 5.43 6.39
C LEU A 75 -14.43 6.36 5.56
N PRO A 76 -14.38 7.67 5.77
CA PRO A 76 -15.09 8.62 4.90
C PRO A 76 -14.66 8.47 3.43
N ILE A 77 -13.38 8.34 3.21
CA ILE A 77 -12.73 8.10 1.91
C ILE A 77 -11.52 7.22 2.16
N VAL A 78 -11.32 6.20 1.30
CA VAL A 78 -10.09 5.38 1.36
C VAL A 78 -8.92 6.22 0.84
N PRO A 79 -7.82 6.34 1.60
CA PRO A 79 -6.65 7.10 1.17
C PRO A 79 -6.04 6.55 -0.12
N ILE A 80 -5.39 7.44 -0.88
CA ILE A 80 -4.67 7.13 -2.12
C ILE A 80 -3.24 7.65 -2.06
N ASP A 81 -2.36 7.09 -2.88
CA ASP A 81 -0.95 7.49 -2.93
C ASP A 81 -0.80 9.00 -3.24
N PRO A 82 -0.07 9.76 -2.42
CA PRO A 82 0.05 11.21 -2.56
C PRO A 82 0.80 11.67 -3.83
N SER A 83 1.51 10.76 -4.51
CA SER A 83 2.27 11.09 -5.73
C SER A 83 1.56 10.68 -7.02
N ARG A 84 0.48 9.89 -6.95
CA ARG A 84 -0.13 9.20 -8.10
C ARG A 84 -1.62 9.49 -8.25
N GLY A 85 -2.02 10.69 -8.28
CA GLY A 85 -3.26 11.35 -8.71
C GLY A 85 -4.63 10.65 -8.53
N THR A 86 -4.90 9.50 -9.09
CA THR A 86 -6.24 8.87 -9.10
C THR A 86 -6.17 7.37 -8.88
N CYS A 87 -7.09 6.87 -8.06
CA CYS A 87 -7.32 5.45 -7.83
C CYS A 87 -8.76 5.12 -8.19
N SER A 88 -8.96 4.25 -9.18
CA SER A 88 -10.28 3.77 -9.59
C SER A 88 -10.18 2.35 -10.17
N LEU A 89 -11.30 1.64 -10.23
CA LEU A 89 -11.39 0.35 -10.91
C LEU A 89 -10.93 0.49 -12.36
N GLY A 90 -9.85 -0.20 -12.72
CA GLY A 90 -9.23 -0.13 -14.05
C GLY A 90 -8.13 0.94 -14.21
N ASN A 91 -7.91 1.81 -13.20
CA ASN A 91 -6.75 2.70 -13.11
C ASN A 91 -6.16 2.66 -11.70
N GLU A 92 -5.29 1.70 -11.48
CA GLU A 92 -4.76 1.35 -10.17
C GLU A 92 -3.49 2.13 -9.79
N ALA A 93 -3.02 3.02 -10.66
CA ALA A 93 -1.74 3.70 -10.50
C ALA A 93 -1.61 4.53 -9.21
N GLY A 94 -2.73 5.03 -8.69
CA GLY A 94 -2.78 5.81 -7.44
C GLY A 94 -3.30 5.04 -6.24
N CYS A 95 -3.59 3.75 -6.38
CA CYS A 95 -4.07 2.92 -5.28
C CYS A 95 -2.92 2.37 -4.45
N TYR A 96 -3.13 2.21 -3.15
CA TYR A 96 -2.31 1.32 -2.35
C TYR A 96 -2.57 -0.13 -2.76
N LEU A 97 -1.53 -0.93 -2.76
CA LEU A 97 -1.62 -2.33 -3.13
C LEU A 97 -2.34 -3.10 -2.03
N TYR A 98 -3.35 -3.88 -2.40
CA TYR A 98 -4.15 -4.66 -1.48
C TYR A 98 -4.53 -5.99 -2.11
N THR A 99 -4.33 -7.08 -1.39
CA THR A 99 -4.77 -8.42 -1.79
C THR A 99 -5.43 -9.10 -0.62
N ALA A 100 -6.65 -9.56 -0.80
CA ALA A 100 -7.35 -10.41 0.16
C ALA A 100 -7.12 -11.89 -0.19
N TYR A 101 -7.10 -12.76 0.83
CA TYR A 101 -6.83 -14.18 0.71
C TYR A 101 -7.86 -15.01 1.46
N PHE A 102 -8.22 -16.17 0.90
CA PHE A 102 -9.06 -17.18 1.54
C PHE A 102 -8.29 -18.51 1.72
N PRO A 103 -8.65 -19.37 2.69
CA PRO A 103 -7.99 -20.65 2.90
C PRO A 103 -8.13 -21.58 1.69
N ILE A 104 -7.06 -22.24 1.27
CA ILE A 104 -7.07 -23.20 0.16
C ILE A 104 -8.03 -24.36 0.42
N ALA A 105 -8.23 -24.75 1.68
CA ALA A 105 -9.20 -25.78 2.07
C ALA A 105 -10.65 -25.49 1.65
N ALA A 106 -10.97 -24.23 1.33
CA ALA A 106 -12.29 -23.84 0.80
C ALA A 106 -12.53 -24.24 -0.66
N GLY A 107 -11.52 -24.82 -1.33
CA GLY A 107 -11.61 -25.44 -2.66
C GLY A 107 -11.43 -24.49 -3.85
N GLY A 108 -10.53 -24.87 -4.76
CA GLY A 108 -10.43 -24.42 -6.16
C GLY A 108 -10.01 -22.97 -6.42
N ASP A 109 -9.35 -22.80 -7.56
CA ASP A 109 -9.06 -21.49 -8.15
C ASP A 109 -10.36 -20.76 -8.49
N GLY A 110 -10.47 -19.50 -8.11
CA GLY A 110 -11.65 -18.69 -8.44
C GLY A 110 -11.89 -17.56 -7.46
N GLY A 111 -12.75 -16.64 -7.85
CA GLY A 111 -13.02 -15.42 -7.09
C GLY A 111 -13.52 -15.67 -5.66
N CYS A 112 -13.16 -14.76 -4.77
CA CYS A 112 -13.69 -14.75 -3.41
C CYS A 112 -15.19 -14.52 -3.39
N ASN A 113 -15.86 -15.13 -2.41
CA ASN A 113 -17.26 -14.89 -2.13
C ASN A 113 -17.52 -14.94 -0.62
N ALA A 114 -18.62 -14.34 -0.19
CA ALA A 114 -18.95 -14.20 1.22
C ALA A 114 -19.34 -15.52 1.92
N THR A 115 -19.64 -16.58 1.17
CA THR A 115 -20.21 -17.81 1.70
C THR A 115 -19.25 -18.98 1.82
N THR A 116 -18.45 -19.23 0.79
CA THR A 116 -17.58 -20.42 0.72
C THR A 116 -16.10 -20.08 0.63
N LYS A 117 -15.77 -18.87 0.18
CA LYS A 117 -14.40 -18.38 -0.02
C LYS A 117 -14.21 -17.00 0.61
N ALA A 118 -14.70 -16.87 1.84
CA ALA A 118 -14.59 -15.62 2.61
C ALA A 118 -13.11 -15.28 2.85
N PRO A 119 -12.68 -14.05 2.55
CA PRO A 119 -11.32 -13.62 2.85
C PRO A 119 -11.09 -13.51 4.36
N VAL A 120 -10.11 -14.25 4.87
CA VAL A 120 -9.74 -14.26 6.29
C VAL A 120 -8.36 -13.67 6.55
N MET A 121 -7.65 -13.33 5.47
CA MET A 121 -6.32 -12.76 5.51
C MET A 121 -6.23 -11.65 4.45
N TYR A 122 -5.37 -10.69 4.66
CA TYR A 122 -5.05 -9.67 3.66
C TYR A 122 -3.55 -9.35 3.67
N HIS A 123 -3.11 -8.72 2.61
CA HIS A 123 -1.80 -8.11 2.48
C HIS A 123 -2.00 -6.71 1.88
N ILE A 124 -1.45 -5.69 2.52
CA ILE A 124 -1.57 -4.30 2.09
C ILE A 124 -0.23 -3.61 2.18
N GLY A 125 0.09 -2.77 1.21
CA GLY A 125 1.35 -2.03 1.25
C GLY A 125 1.43 -0.87 0.27
N ALA A 126 2.54 -0.15 0.38
CA ALA A 126 2.89 1.01 -0.42
C ALA A 126 4.36 1.01 -0.82
N ALA A 127 4.66 1.35 -2.05
CA ALA A 127 6.04 1.59 -2.50
C ALA A 127 6.53 2.94 -1.97
N LEU A 128 7.63 2.94 -1.22
CA LEU A 128 8.28 4.13 -0.70
C LEU A 128 9.22 4.75 -1.75
N GLU A 129 9.42 6.05 -1.68
CA GLU A 129 10.31 6.80 -2.60
C GLU A 129 11.74 6.93 -2.06
N ASP A 130 11.88 6.97 -0.74
CA ASP A 130 13.20 7.09 -0.08
C ASP A 130 13.78 5.72 0.22
N THR A 131 14.63 5.24 -0.68
CA THR A 131 15.36 3.97 -0.58
C THR A 131 16.32 3.89 0.62
N ALA A 132 16.66 5.03 1.20
CA ALA A 132 17.55 5.11 2.37
C ALA A 132 16.80 5.02 3.71
N ASN A 133 15.46 5.03 3.69
CA ASN A 133 14.64 5.07 4.89
C ASN A 133 14.37 3.66 5.45
N GLN A 134 15.45 2.93 5.69
CA GLN A 134 15.43 1.57 6.26
C GLN A 134 14.73 1.46 7.62
N GLY A 135 14.54 2.56 8.32
CA GLY A 135 13.82 2.57 9.60
C GLY A 135 12.31 2.32 9.49
N LEU A 136 11.73 2.44 8.29
CA LEU A 136 10.32 2.13 8.02
C LEU A 136 10.14 0.70 7.50
N VAL A 137 11.17 0.12 6.88
CA VAL A 137 11.19 -1.21 6.26
C VAL A 137 12.03 -2.23 7.07
N THR A 138 12.29 -1.97 8.36
CA THR A 138 13.02 -2.92 9.24
C THR A 138 12.10 -3.67 10.19
N PRO A 139 12.54 -4.84 10.74
CA PRO A 139 11.72 -5.72 11.58
C PRO A 139 11.01 -5.00 12.72
N GLY A 140 9.68 -5.02 12.72
CA GLY A 140 8.81 -4.39 13.71
C GLY A 140 7.86 -3.32 13.16
N GLY A 141 8.07 -2.81 11.94
CA GLY A 141 7.19 -1.88 11.24
C GLY A 141 6.74 -2.37 9.87
N ASP A 142 7.35 -3.45 9.38
CA ASP A 142 7.18 -4.01 8.05
C ASP A 142 7.32 -5.53 8.13
N ILE A 143 6.70 -6.28 7.21
CA ILE A 143 6.58 -7.73 7.32
C ILE A 143 7.43 -8.47 6.27
N ASP A 144 7.90 -7.81 5.20
CA ASP A 144 8.66 -8.40 4.09
C ASP A 144 8.04 -9.71 3.55
N ALA A 145 6.69 -9.75 3.46
CA ALA A 145 6.00 -10.97 3.11
C ALA A 145 5.98 -11.19 1.59
N ALA A 146 6.81 -12.09 1.12
CA ALA A 146 6.77 -12.53 -0.27
C ALA A 146 5.39 -13.16 -0.62
N TYR A 147 4.93 -12.96 -1.85
CA TYR A 147 3.71 -13.60 -2.37
C TYR A 147 3.68 -15.12 -2.13
N SER A 148 4.83 -15.79 -2.24
CA SER A 148 4.98 -17.23 -1.99
C SER A 148 4.65 -17.65 -0.56
N TYR A 149 4.76 -16.76 0.42
CA TYR A 149 4.42 -17.06 1.81
C TYR A 149 2.94 -17.39 1.98
N PHE A 150 2.08 -16.71 1.23
CA PHE A 150 0.62 -16.93 1.29
C PHE A 150 0.17 -18.11 0.45
N SER A 151 0.87 -18.45 -0.63
CA SER A 151 0.44 -19.45 -1.64
C SER A 151 0.39 -20.90 -1.15
N SER A 152 1.01 -21.23 -0.02
CA SER A 152 0.96 -22.58 0.56
C SER A 152 -0.31 -22.88 1.37
N THR A 153 -0.94 -21.85 1.95
CA THR A 153 -2.09 -22.00 2.87
C THR A 153 -3.32 -21.23 2.41
N TYR A 154 -3.08 -20.16 1.66
CA TYR A 154 -4.12 -19.23 1.22
C TYR A 154 -4.07 -19.01 -0.30
N SER A 155 -5.23 -18.80 -0.90
CA SER A 155 -5.36 -18.42 -2.30
C SER A 155 -5.81 -16.95 -2.39
N ALA A 156 -5.18 -16.20 -3.28
CA ALA A 156 -5.52 -14.79 -3.50
C ALA A 156 -6.91 -14.67 -4.16
N CYS A 157 -7.67 -13.67 -3.74
CA CYS A 157 -8.89 -13.29 -4.41
C CYS A 157 -8.56 -12.71 -5.79
N THR A 158 -9.00 -13.33 -6.87
CA THR A 158 -8.71 -12.87 -8.24
C THR A 158 -9.58 -11.70 -8.67
N THR A 159 -10.73 -11.52 -8.01
CA THR A 159 -11.67 -10.43 -8.31
C THR A 159 -11.37 -9.24 -7.41
N GLY A 160 -11.02 -8.09 -7.99
CA GLY A 160 -10.79 -6.86 -7.23
C GLY A 160 -9.37 -6.71 -6.65
N ASN A 161 -8.43 -7.55 -7.05
CA ASN A 161 -7.02 -7.38 -6.71
C ASN A 161 -6.40 -6.25 -7.52
N TYR A 162 -5.80 -5.31 -6.82
CA TYR A 162 -4.95 -4.29 -7.40
C TYR A 162 -3.51 -4.84 -7.52
N GLY A 163 -3.31 -5.64 -8.56
CA GLY A 163 -2.01 -6.25 -8.86
C GLY A 163 -1.64 -7.41 -7.92
N LYS A 164 -0.68 -8.20 -8.35
CA LYS A 164 -0.03 -9.18 -7.47
C LYS A 164 0.94 -8.41 -6.58
N PHE A 165 0.74 -8.49 -5.29
CA PHE A 165 1.55 -7.79 -4.31
C PHE A 165 2.68 -8.69 -3.80
N ASN A 166 3.89 -8.15 -3.73
CA ASN A 166 5.05 -8.81 -3.16
C ASN A 166 5.77 -7.82 -2.23
N GLY A 167 5.62 -7.98 -0.92
CA GLY A 167 6.20 -7.13 0.09
C GLY A 167 7.73 -7.10 0.07
N ASN A 168 8.35 -8.15 -0.43
CA ASN A 168 9.80 -8.28 -0.55
C ASN A 168 10.30 -7.84 -1.95
N ALA A 169 9.63 -6.91 -2.60
CA ALA A 169 10.01 -6.41 -3.91
C ALA A 169 10.26 -4.90 -3.88
N LEU A 170 11.19 -4.42 -4.71
CA LEU A 170 11.59 -3.01 -4.78
C LEU A 170 10.42 -2.02 -4.92
N ASN A 171 9.37 -2.42 -5.62
CA ASN A 171 8.20 -1.57 -5.90
C ASN A 171 6.88 -2.21 -5.47
N CYS A 172 6.93 -3.20 -4.58
CA CYS A 172 5.78 -4.01 -4.17
C CYS A 172 5.13 -4.83 -5.30
N ALA A 173 5.69 -4.89 -6.49
CA ALA A 173 5.10 -5.63 -7.61
C ALA A 173 5.53 -7.09 -7.63
N SER A 174 4.62 -8.00 -7.98
CA SER A 174 4.86 -9.45 -7.96
C SER A 174 5.92 -9.96 -8.93
N ASN A 175 6.25 -9.19 -9.95
CA ASN A 175 7.19 -9.58 -10.99
C ASN A 175 8.63 -9.20 -10.66
N ASP A 176 8.83 -8.52 -9.54
CA ASP A 176 10.16 -8.13 -9.09
C ASP A 176 10.78 -9.24 -8.25
N THR A 177 12.04 -9.52 -8.49
CA THR A 177 12.82 -10.43 -7.66
C THR A 177 13.10 -9.76 -6.32
N ALA A 178 13.03 -10.55 -5.26
CA ALA A 178 13.41 -10.10 -3.92
C ALA A 178 14.74 -9.32 -3.97
N ALA A 179 14.67 -8.05 -3.65
CA ALA A 179 15.84 -7.17 -3.55
C ALA A 179 15.94 -6.68 -2.12
N SER A 180 17.14 -6.75 -1.56
CA SER A 180 17.43 -6.18 -0.25
C SER A 180 18.44 -5.05 -0.44
N PRO A 181 18.15 -3.84 0.03
CA PRO A 181 16.92 -3.40 0.68
C PRO A 181 15.76 -3.19 -0.30
N ASP A 182 14.56 -3.60 0.07
CA ASP A 182 13.38 -3.24 -0.70
C ASP A 182 12.82 -1.86 -0.27
N ASN A 183 11.87 -1.35 -1.02
CA ASN A 183 11.21 -0.08 -0.75
C ASN A 183 9.71 -0.29 -0.51
N CYS A 184 9.30 -1.52 -0.22
CA CYS A 184 7.93 -1.86 0.03
C CYS A 184 7.65 -1.83 1.53
N TYR A 185 6.74 -0.97 1.96
CA TYR A 185 6.18 -1.00 3.30
C TYR A 185 4.88 -1.78 3.27
N ASP A 186 4.82 -2.92 3.96
CA ASP A 186 3.66 -3.80 3.93
C ASP A 186 3.21 -4.28 5.32
N LEU A 187 1.91 -4.58 5.44
CA LEU A 187 1.26 -5.06 6.65
C LEU A 187 0.27 -6.19 6.34
N ARG A 188 0.04 -7.02 7.35
CA ARG A 188 -0.98 -8.07 7.38
C ARG A 188 -1.70 -8.08 8.73
N PRO A 189 -2.81 -8.85 8.90
CA PRO A 189 -3.47 -9.02 10.21
C PRO A 189 -2.54 -9.61 11.25
#